data_e8bfa6074ae9334a01a6e8cf80de6dd3
#
_entry.id   e8bfa6074ae9334a01a6e8cf80de6dd3
#
_cell.length_a   1.000
_cell.length_b   1.000
_cell.length_c   1.000
_cell.angle_alpha   90.00
_cell.angle_beta   90.00
_cell.angle_gamma   90.00
#
_symmetry.space_group_name_H-M   'P 1'
#
loop_
_entity.id
_entity.type
_entity.pdbx_description
1 polymer ?
#
loop_
_entity_poly.entity_id
_entity_poly.type
_entity_poly.pdbx_seq_one_letter_code
_entity_poly.pdbx_strand_id
1 'polypeptide(L)'
;MCVNNEKAQIPQSFPNLSGMNLRNILTSLLCVGLSVLHANAQTFDPIGSRNLDQVEALAMDFGLPSALYQPITGVDAFRVQYEMPFLDSTILVSGALFEPTDLDPSCPNPVHIYMHGTIFVRSDAPSFLSYEGQLGFLMAGLGFTVLMPDYVGLGEDDAHLHPYVHAESEAASGAYLIDALFTSENPLGNAHDANQIFVSGYSQGGHAAMALHRELQGNWPQYPVAASAPGSGPYSITGVQFPETFANPSYSNPSYLAYTALAWQSVYGNLFEDPSEYFQEPYASQLADLFDGQTPGWQINNALPFLTENFVQPGVLDLLLNEGEPFAVASADNDVYAWIPEAPLRMYYCTEDEQVFYQNALEAEAYMNENGAEQVEAINLGAYDHSDCAGQAIFGATLWFNAQATVCEPNSIDDQSATDQVFNPFPNPATDWVQVQPEHAQSNWTLHDARGLQMQSGIAHRIATSSLSPGLYFVNFPAQGLRLPIVIAR
;
A
#
# COMPACT_ATOMS: atom_id res chain seq x y z
N MET A 1 -33.91 -8.64 51.27
CA MET A 1 -33.59 -8.00 52.54
C MET A 1 -32.54 -6.95 52.25
N CYS A 2 -32.93 -5.70 52.36
CA CYS A 2 -32.26 -4.44 52.73
C CYS A 2 -30.74 -4.34 52.46
N VAL A 3 -30.31 -3.56 51.47
CA VAL A 3 -30.08 -2.09 51.40
C VAL A 3 -29.11 -1.59 52.46
N ASN A 4 -27.98 -1.06 52.04
CA ASN A 4 -27.45 0.17 52.62
C ASN A 4 -26.67 0.98 51.57
N ASN A 5 -27.24 2.16 51.32
CA ASN A 5 -26.64 3.29 50.62
C ASN A 5 -25.75 4.05 51.57
N GLU A 6 -24.45 4.23 51.25
CA GLU A 6 -23.66 5.28 51.89
C GLU A 6 -23.35 6.39 50.87
N LYS A 7 -23.93 7.55 51.16
CA LYS A 7 -23.68 8.83 50.48
C LYS A 7 -22.34 9.39 51.00
N ALA A 8 -21.36 9.57 50.11
CA ALA A 8 -20.19 10.36 50.40
C ALA A 8 -20.55 11.87 50.44
N GLN A 9 -20.28 12.48 51.58
CA GLN A 9 -20.44 13.93 51.84
C GLN A 9 -19.26 14.69 51.22
N ILE A 10 -19.62 15.76 50.47
CA ILE A 10 -18.68 16.75 49.94
C ILE A 10 -18.36 17.75 51.10
N PRO A 11 -17.06 18.04 51.38
CA PRO A 11 -16.71 19.12 52.32
C PRO A 11 -16.81 20.48 51.62
N GLN A 12 -17.67 21.33 52.14
CA GLN A 12 -17.68 22.78 51.82
C GLN A 12 -16.67 23.48 52.74
N SER A 13 -15.55 23.97 52.19
CA SER A 13 -14.84 25.15 52.70
C SER A 13 -13.92 25.73 51.65
N PHE A 14 -14.29 26.88 51.13
CA PHE A 14 -13.42 27.75 50.30
C PHE A 14 -12.52 28.56 51.26
N PRO A 15 -11.20 28.63 51.03
CA PRO A 15 -10.37 29.58 51.76
C PRO A 15 -10.49 30.99 51.17
N ASN A 16 -10.53 31.95 52.07
CA ASN A 16 -10.69 33.37 51.87
C ASN A 16 -9.51 33.97 51.07
N LEU A 17 -9.80 34.54 49.89
CA LEU A 17 -8.86 35.24 49.03
C LEU A 17 -8.74 36.71 49.46
N SER A 18 -8.03 36.97 50.56
CA SER A 18 -7.60 38.33 50.92
C SER A 18 -6.08 38.31 51.11
N GLY A 19 -5.33 38.71 50.07
CA GLY A 19 -3.90 38.86 50.19
C GLY A 19 -3.03 38.58 48.95
N MET A 20 -3.60 38.37 47.80
CA MET A 20 -2.77 38.17 46.59
C MET A 20 -2.56 39.50 45.82
N ASN A 21 -1.32 39.90 45.68
CA ASN A 21 -0.85 41.12 45.03
C ASN A 21 -1.11 41.00 43.52
N LEU A 22 -1.80 41.98 42.89
CA LEU A 22 -2.17 42.04 41.49
C LEU A 22 -0.96 41.84 40.51
N ARG A 23 0.23 42.03 40.98
CA ARG A 23 1.47 41.87 40.19
C ARG A 23 1.85 40.43 39.88
N ASN A 24 1.38 39.47 40.68
CA ASN A 24 1.68 38.05 40.50
C ASN A 24 0.64 37.35 39.62
N ILE A 25 -0.53 37.98 39.42
CA ILE A 25 -1.58 37.42 38.51
C ILE A 25 -1.23 37.74 37.05
N LEU A 26 -0.57 38.89 36.75
CA LEU A 26 -0.14 39.20 35.39
C LEU A 26 1.07 38.35 34.93
N THR A 27 1.92 37.86 35.86
CA THR A 27 3.05 37.03 35.50
C THR A 27 2.64 35.56 35.30
N SER A 28 1.57 35.09 35.94
CA SER A 28 1.03 33.74 35.73
C SER A 28 0.16 33.62 34.47
N LEU A 29 -0.42 34.73 34.00
CA LEU A 29 -1.20 34.78 32.75
C LEU A 29 -0.32 34.97 31.51
N LEU A 30 0.95 35.36 31.67
CA LEU A 30 1.90 35.44 30.54
C LEU A 30 2.66 34.11 30.27
N CYS A 31 2.59 33.12 31.18
CA CYS A 31 3.22 31.84 30.98
C CYS A 31 2.27 30.75 30.38
N VAL A 32 0.98 31.06 30.16
CA VAL A 32 0.02 30.14 29.53
C VAL A 32 -0.22 30.47 28.04
N GLY A 33 0.49 31.45 27.51
CA GLY A 33 0.26 31.99 26.15
C GLY A 33 1.40 31.79 25.16
N LEU A 34 2.39 30.94 25.45
CA LEU A 34 3.31 30.40 24.44
C LEU A 34 3.04 28.90 24.29
N SER A 35 1.86 28.56 23.75
CA SER A 35 1.76 27.45 22.84
C SER A 35 2.68 27.82 21.69
N VAL A 36 3.90 27.30 21.70
CA VAL A 36 4.73 27.24 20.51
C VAL A 36 3.84 26.50 19.51
N LEU A 37 3.25 27.24 18.58
CA LEU A 37 2.84 26.68 17.30
C LEU A 37 4.16 26.13 16.75
N HIS A 38 4.45 24.86 17.03
CA HIS A 38 5.27 24.08 16.14
C HIS A 38 4.44 24.07 14.85
N ALA A 39 4.75 24.98 13.93
CA ALA A 39 4.42 24.75 12.55
C ALA A 39 5.10 23.40 12.26
N ASN A 40 4.33 22.36 12.14
CA ASN A 40 4.79 21.09 11.60
C ASN A 40 5.45 21.46 10.28
N ALA A 41 6.77 21.45 10.25
CA ALA A 41 7.52 21.79 9.06
C ALA A 41 7.49 20.54 8.17
N GLN A 42 6.31 20.27 7.59
CA GLN A 42 6.20 19.31 6.51
C GLN A 42 6.95 19.91 5.33
N THR A 43 7.90 19.17 4.81
CA THR A 43 8.68 19.59 3.64
C THR A 43 8.33 18.71 2.45
N PHE A 44 8.30 19.34 1.26
CA PHE A 44 8.12 18.66 -0.01
C PHE A 44 9.34 18.97 -0.87
N ASP A 45 10.33 18.08 -0.85
CA ASP A 45 11.55 18.24 -1.60
C ASP A 45 11.45 17.52 -2.94
N PRO A 46 11.60 18.19 -4.09
CA PRO A 46 11.56 17.53 -5.41
C PRO A 46 12.68 16.47 -5.52
N ILE A 47 12.32 15.26 -5.91
CA ILE A 47 13.26 14.13 -6.07
C ILE A 47 13.30 13.57 -7.49
N GLY A 48 12.33 13.90 -8.34
CA GLY A 48 12.31 13.46 -9.74
C GLY A 48 11.10 13.96 -10.49
N SER A 49 11.18 13.84 -11.82
CA SER A 49 10.10 14.19 -12.74
C SER A 49 10.14 13.27 -13.95
N ARG A 50 8.98 12.88 -14.47
CA ARG A 50 8.84 12.14 -15.71
C ARG A 50 7.71 12.75 -16.54
N ASN A 51 7.96 13.11 -17.79
CA ASN A 51 6.90 13.45 -18.72
C ASN A 51 6.15 12.19 -19.18
N LEU A 52 5.05 12.35 -19.89
CA LEU A 52 4.20 11.25 -20.36
C LEU A 52 4.98 10.17 -21.13
N ASP A 53 5.84 10.56 -22.08
CA ASP A 53 6.64 9.61 -22.86
C ASP A 53 7.60 8.80 -21.98
N GLN A 54 8.14 9.42 -20.92
CA GLN A 54 9.03 8.76 -19.95
C GLN A 54 8.28 7.81 -19.03
N VAL A 55 7.02 8.11 -18.68
CA VAL A 55 6.15 7.20 -17.92
C VAL A 55 5.78 5.99 -18.79
N GLU A 56 5.47 6.20 -20.08
CA GLU A 56 5.22 5.11 -21.03
C GLU A 56 6.47 4.21 -21.20
N ALA A 57 7.65 4.80 -21.31
CA ALA A 57 8.90 4.06 -21.44
C ALA A 57 9.17 3.23 -20.17
N LEU A 58 8.95 3.81 -18.98
CA LEU A 58 9.08 3.11 -17.71
C LEU A 58 8.13 1.91 -17.63
N ALA A 59 6.89 2.05 -18.08
CA ALA A 59 5.93 0.96 -18.10
C ALA A 59 6.41 -0.22 -18.97
N MET A 60 7.03 0.07 -20.13
CA MET A 60 7.63 -0.97 -20.97
C MET A 60 8.80 -1.67 -20.28
N ASP A 61 9.63 -0.94 -19.54
CA ASP A 61 10.75 -1.52 -18.75
C ASP A 61 10.24 -2.46 -17.64
N PHE A 62 9.07 -2.16 -17.06
CA PHE A 62 8.36 -3.05 -16.12
C PHE A 62 7.55 -4.16 -16.82
N GLY A 63 7.65 -4.30 -18.13
CA GLY A 63 6.97 -5.34 -18.89
C GLY A 63 5.47 -5.13 -19.03
N LEU A 64 4.97 -3.91 -18.81
CA LEU A 64 3.56 -3.57 -18.98
C LEU A 64 3.24 -3.30 -20.44
N PRO A 65 2.36 -4.10 -21.07
CA PRO A 65 1.97 -3.82 -22.43
C PRO A 65 1.17 -2.52 -22.51
N SER A 66 1.44 -1.68 -23.51
CA SER A 66 0.68 -0.45 -23.78
C SER A 66 -0.83 -0.68 -23.99
N ALA A 67 -1.23 -1.93 -24.18
CA ALA A 67 -2.63 -2.35 -24.24
C ALA A 67 -3.34 -2.34 -22.89
N LEU A 68 -2.60 -2.56 -21.81
CA LEU A 68 -3.14 -2.66 -20.45
C LEU A 68 -2.83 -1.41 -19.62
N TYR A 69 -1.77 -0.70 -19.96
CA TYR A 69 -1.36 0.51 -19.25
C TYR A 69 -1.29 1.68 -20.24
N GLN A 70 -2.11 2.70 -20.01
CA GLN A 70 -2.19 3.92 -20.81
C GLN A 70 -2.14 5.12 -19.86
N PRO A 71 -0.95 5.68 -19.61
CA PRO A 71 -0.84 6.86 -18.79
C PRO A 71 -1.45 8.07 -19.49
N ILE A 72 -1.99 8.99 -18.70
CA ILE A 72 -2.68 10.19 -19.19
C ILE A 72 -1.94 11.48 -18.84
N THR A 73 -0.88 11.40 -18.03
CA THR A 73 -0.18 12.56 -17.50
C THR A 73 1.30 12.27 -17.25
N GLY A 74 2.12 13.32 -17.24
CA GLY A 74 3.43 13.31 -16.61
C GLY A 74 3.31 13.30 -15.09
N VAL A 75 4.41 13.12 -14.38
CA VAL A 75 4.44 12.96 -12.92
C VAL A 75 5.66 13.64 -12.32
N ASP A 76 5.46 14.48 -11.32
CA ASP A 76 6.50 15.01 -10.45
C ASP A 76 6.52 14.23 -9.13
N ALA A 77 7.73 13.93 -8.64
CA ALA A 77 7.95 13.20 -7.40
C ALA A 77 8.62 14.08 -6.35
N PHE A 78 8.12 13.97 -5.10
CA PHE A 78 8.62 14.72 -3.96
C PHE A 78 8.92 13.77 -2.81
N ARG A 79 9.97 14.05 -2.04
CA ARG A 79 10.14 13.51 -0.70
C ARG A 79 9.30 14.33 0.25
N VAL A 80 8.50 13.66 1.06
CA VAL A 80 7.71 14.27 2.12
C VAL A 80 8.33 13.90 3.45
N GLN A 81 8.61 14.88 4.31
CA GLN A 81 8.94 14.65 5.72
C GLN A 81 7.73 15.02 6.56
N TYR A 82 7.34 14.16 7.49
CA TYR A 82 6.17 14.36 8.35
C TYR A 82 6.41 13.79 9.74
N GLU A 83 5.71 14.33 10.73
CA GLU A 83 5.76 13.85 12.11
C GLU A 83 4.67 12.81 12.36
N MET A 84 5.02 11.75 13.10
CA MET A 84 4.07 10.75 13.58
C MET A 84 4.43 10.29 14.99
N PRO A 85 3.45 9.80 15.79
CA PRO A 85 3.75 9.16 17.05
C PRO A 85 4.39 7.79 16.81
N PHE A 86 5.42 7.47 17.58
CA PHE A 86 6.03 6.16 17.64
C PHE A 86 6.55 5.90 19.05
N LEU A 87 6.12 4.80 19.66
CA LEU A 87 6.34 4.53 21.07
C LEU A 87 5.90 5.74 21.94
N ASP A 88 6.73 6.18 22.88
CA ASP A 88 6.42 7.29 23.79
C ASP A 88 6.80 8.68 23.23
N SER A 89 7.08 8.81 21.93
CA SER A 89 7.56 10.05 21.32
C SER A 89 6.91 10.37 19.99
N THR A 90 7.09 11.61 19.52
CA THR A 90 6.83 12.01 18.14
C THR A 90 8.15 11.99 17.39
N ILE A 91 8.18 11.31 16.26
CA ILE A 91 9.36 11.18 15.40
C ILE A 91 9.11 11.81 14.03
N LEU A 92 10.19 12.22 13.37
CA LEU A 92 10.17 12.66 11.99
C LEU A 92 10.50 11.48 11.09
N VAL A 93 9.62 11.19 10.14
CA VAL A 93 9.77 10.13 9.14
C VAL A 93 9.60 10.69 7.73
N SER A 94 9.86 9.85 6.73
CA SER A 94 9.75 10.27 5.32
C SER A 94 8.87 9.31 4.51
N GLY A 95 8.53 9.80 3.31
CA GLY A 95 7.84 9.05 2.28
C GLY A 95 7.95 9.75 0.93
N ALA A 96 7.42 9.15 -0.12
CA ALA A 96 7.34 9.74 -1.44
C ALA A 96 5.90 10.16 -1.77
N LEU A 97 5.78 11.30 -2.44
CA LEU A 97 4.56 11.81 -3.07
C LEU A 97 4.81 11.89 -4.57
N PHE A 98 3.91 11.33 -5.37
CA PHE A 98 3.92 11.44 -6.83
C PHE A 98 2.64 12.14 -7.28
N GLU A 99 2.82 13.27 -7.95
CA GLU A 99 1.74 14.15 -8.39
C GLU A 99 1.62 14.20 -9.91
N PRO A 100 0.41 14.01 -10.46
CA PRO A 100 0.13 14.27 -11.86
C PRO A 100 0.41 15.73 -12.23
N THR A 101 1.01 16.00 -13.41
CA THR A 101 1.42 17.35 -13.82
C THR A 101 0.48 18.03 -14.81
N ASP A 102 -0.21 17.26 -15.65
CA ASP A 102 -0.95 17.78 -16.82
C ASP A 102 -2.47 17.71 -16.64
N LEU A 103 -2.96 17.50 -15.41
CA LEU A 103 -4.39 17.45 -15.09
C LEU A 103 -4.90 18.83 -14.64
N ASP A 104 -6.23 19.03 -14.65
CA ASP A 104 -6.85 20.22 -14.09
C ASP A 104 -6.61 20.30 -12.57
N PRO A 105 -5.82 21.27 -12.08
CA PRO A 105 -5.48 21.34 -10.66
C PRO A 105 -6.68 21.63 -9.75
N SER A 106 -7.80 22.10 -10.30
CA SER A 106 -9.05 22.33 -9.55
C SER A 106 -9.93 21.08 -9.43
N CYS A 107 -9.66 20.06 -10.24
CA CYS A 107 -10.32 18.77 -10.15
C CYS A 107 -9.64 17.92 -9.07
N PRO A 108 -10.36 17.41 -8.05
CA PRO A 108 -9.72 16.62 -7.00
C PRO A 108 -9.25 15.25 -7.50
N ASN A 109 -7.95 14.99 -7.44
CA ASN A 109 -7.37 13.70 -7.81
C ASN A 109 -7.71 12.62 -6.77
N PRO A 110 -8.00 11.37 -7.19
CA PRO A 110 -8.03 10.24 -6.28
C PRO A 110 -6.64 9.99 -5.68
N VAL A 111 -6.60 9.51 -4.44
CA VAL A 111 -5.35 9.22 -3.72
C VAL A 111 -5.12 7.71 -3.68
N HIS A 112 -3.97 7.26 -4.14
CA HIS A 112 -3.54 5.88 -4.01
C HIS A 112 -2.34 5.80 -3.07
N ILE A 113 -2.50 5.18 -1.90
CA ILE A 113 -1.39 4.89 -1.02
C ILE A 113 -0.91 3.47 -1.26
N TYR A 114 0.36 3.34 -1.64
CA TYR A 114 1.03 2.06 -1.85
C TYR A 114 2.02 1.80 -0.72
N MET A 115 1.79 0.70 0.00
CA MET A 115 2.63 0.21 1.07
C MET A 115 3.68 -0.72 0.47
N HIS A 116 4.98 -0.36 0.60
CA HIS A 116 6.06 -1.11 -0.05
C HIS A 116 6.38 -2.44 0.65
N GLY A 117 7.05 -3.34 -0.08
CA GLY A 117 7.50 -4.64 0.41
C GLY A 117 8.73 -4.56 1.32
N THR A 118 9.33 -5.72 1.63
CA THR A 118 10.45 -5.82 2.56
C THR A 118 11.70 -5.10 2.06
N ILE A 119 12.22 -4.17 2.85
CA ILE A 119 13.44 -3.41 2.64
C ILE A 119 14.39 -3.63 3.81
N PHE A 120 15.68 -3.81 3.53
CA PHE A 120 16.76 -3.93 4.52
C PHE A 120 17.69 -2.72 4.51
N VAL A 121 17.83 -2.06 3.35
CA VAL A 121 18.70 -0.91 3.16
C VAL A 121 17.86 0.35 3.16
N ARG A 122 18.16 1.30 4.06
CA ARG A 122 17.37 2.53 4.21
C ARG A 122 17.20 3.32 2.92
N SER A 123 18.25 3.38 2.10
CA SER A 123 18.22 4.08 0.80
C SER A 123 17.45 3.36 -0.30
N ASP A 124 16.95 2.15 -0.04
CA ASP A 124 16.05 1.45 -0.96
C ASP A 124 14.59 1.82 -0.75
N ALA A 125 14.30 2.72 0.19
CA ALA A 125 12.97 3.26 0.45
C ALA A 125 12.43 4.09 -0.74
N PRO A 126 11.10 4.21 -0.88
CA PRO A 126 10.45 4.89 -2.01
C PRO A 126 10.91 6.34 -2.24
N SER A 127 11.16 7.11 -1.17
CA SER A 127 11.59 8.50 -1.27
C SER A 127 13.00 8.70 -1.87
N PHE A 128 13.74 7.62 -2.06
CA PHE A 128 15.02 7.60 -2.79
C PHE A 128 14.86 7.14 -4.25
N LEU A 129 13.62 7.01 -4.74
CA LEU A 129 13.28 6.53 -6.08
C LEU A 129 13.93 5.17 -6.39
N SER A 130 13.93 4.28 -5.40
CA SER A 130 14.36 2.88 -5.52
C SER A 130 13.58 2.13 -6.61
N TYR A 131 13.91 0.85 -6.83
CA TYR A 131 13.17 0.04 -7.80
C TYR A 131 11.66 0.03 -7.53
N GLU A 132 11.25 -0.18 -6.28
CA GLU A 132 9.84 -0.16 -5.89
C GLU A 132 9.26 1.27 -5.90
N GLY A 133 10.06 2.28 -5.55
CA GLY A 133 9.69 3.69 -5.67
C GLY A 133 9.35 4.14 -7.10
N GLN A 134 9.87 3.45 -8.15
CA GLN A 134 9.48 3.74 -9.54
C GLN A 134 8.02 3.40 -9.83
N LEU A 135 7.38 2.50 -9.05
CA LEU A 135 5.97 2.16 -9.20
C LEU A 135 5.07 3.38 -8.99
N GLY A 136 5.49 4.33 -8.14
CA GLY A 136 4.76 5.57 -7.91
C GLY A 136 4.53 6.38 -9.20
N PHE A 137 5.51 6.46 -10.09
CA PHE A 137 5.34 7.10 -11.40
C PHE A 137 4.31 6.39 -12.28
N LEU A 138 4.28 5.04 -12.21
CA LEU A 138 3.34 4.26 -13.01
C LEU A 138 1.90 4.42 -12.49
N MET A 139 1.71 4.40 -11.18
CA MET A 139 0.38 4.60 -10.58
C MET A 139 -0.11 6.03 -10.80
N ALA A 140 0.76 7.03 -10.60
CA ALA A 140 0.41 8.43 -10.79
C ALA A 140 0.18 8.80 -12.27
N GLY A 141 0.85 8.13 -13.19
CA GLY A 141 0.60 8.27 -14.63
C GLY A 141 -0.83 7.94 -15.06
N LEU A 142 -1.58 7.18 -14.26
CA LEU A 142 -3.00 6.90 -14.47
C LEU A 142 -3.93 7.97 -13.87
N GLY A 143 -3.39 9.06 -13.32
CA GLY A 143 -4.15 10.18 -12.77
C GLY A 143 -4.40 10.14 -11.27
N PHE A 144 -3.71 9.26 -10.53
CA PHE A 144 -3.74 9.26 -9.07
C PHE A 144 -2.68 10.20 -8.49
N THR A 145 -2.98 10.87 -7.40
CA THR A 145 -1.94 11.29 -6.45
C THR A 145 -1.48 10.05 -5.70
N VAL A 146 -0.18 9.73 -5.73
CA VAL A 146 0.33 8.50 -5.10
C VAL A 146 1.20 8.83 -3.89
N LEU A 147 0.93 8.14 -2.79
CA LEU A 147 1.71 8.19 -1.57
C LEU A 147 2.41 6.85 -1.32
N MET A 148 3.67 6.91 -0.92
CA MET A 148 4.46 5.73 -0.54
C MET A 148 5.26 6.07 0.72
N PRO A 149 4.81 5.67 1.94
CA PRO A 149 5.60 5.89 3.15
C PRO A 149 6.89 5.08 3.10
N ASP A 150 7.97 5.61 3.67
CA ASP A 150 9.24 4.87 3.80
C ASP A 150 9.22 3.91 5.01
N TYR A 151 8.28 4.07 5.92
CA TYR A 151 8.16 3.47 7.26
C TYR A 151 9.21 3.98 8.25
N VAL A 152 8.96 3.70 9.54
CA VAL A 152 9.91 3.96 10.64
C VAL A 152 11.19 3.16 10.41
N GLY A 153 12.35 3.77 10.66
CA GLY A 153 13.67 3.11 10.54
C GLY A 153 14.19 2.96 9.12
N LEU A 154 13.44 3.47 8.13
CA LEU A 154 13.82 3.51 6.71
C LEU A 154 13.79 4.95 6.19
N GLY A 155 14.25 5.16 4.95
CA GLY A 155 14.31 6.49 4.37
C GLY A 155 15.26 7.40 5.15
N GLU A 156 14.74 8.56 5.59
CA GLU A 156 15.50 9.55 6.37
C GLU A 156 15.59 9.22 7.87
N ASP A 157 14.87 8.21 8.37
CA ASP A 157 14.97 7.77 9.77
C ASP A 157 16.11 6.78 9.96
N ASP A 158 17.23 7.25 10.46
CA ASP A 158 18.39 6.43 10.78
C ASP A 158 18.53 6.11 12.29
N ALA A 159 17.58 6.61 13.10
CA ALA A 159 17.62 6.47 14.55
C ALA A 159 17.01 5.15 15.05
N HIS A 160 16.15 4.52 14.24
CA HIS A 160 15.40 3.33 14.64
C HIS A 160 15.75 2.13 13.78
N LEU A 161 15.63 0.92 14.35
CA LEU A 161 15.50 -0.29 13.56
C LEU A 161 14.07 -0.32 12.98
N HIS A 162 13.94 -0.62 11.69
CA HIS A 162 12.61 -0.74 11.08
C HIS A 162 11.75 -1.78 11.81
N PRO A 163 10.55 -1.40 12.32
CA PRO A 163 9.62 -2.30 12.99
C PRO A 163 8.93 -3.21 11.96
N TYR A 164 9.66 -4.15 11.42
CA TYR A 164 9.25 -5.04 10.32
C TYR A 164 8.00 -5.85 10.71
N VAL A 165 6.95 -5.80 9.86
CA VAL A 165 5.66 -6.48 10.09
C VAL A 165 5.05 -6.11 11.46
N HIS A 166 5.17 -4.84 11.85
CA HIS A 166 4.52 -4.31 13.05
C HIS A 166 3.31 -3.45 12.64
N ALA A 167 2.13 -4.01 12.81
CA ALA A 167 0.87 -3.49 12.27
C ALA A 167 0.60 -2.02 12.63
N GLU A 168 0.84 -1.63 13.90
CA GLU A 168 0.58 -0.26 14.38
C GLU A 168 1.49 0.76 13.69
N SER A 169 2.80 0.52 13.62
CA SER A 169 3.75 1.47 13.04
C SER A 169 3.63 1.56 11.51
N GLU A 170 3.33 0.45 10.84
CA GLU A 170 3.07 0.43 9.40
C GLU A 170 1.80 1.22 9.07
N ALA A 171 0.71 0.96 9.77
CA ALA A 171 -0.55 1.69 9.60
C ALA A 171 -0.39 3.18 9.92
N ALA A 172 0.29 3.53 11.02
CA ALA A 172 0.56 4.92 11.38
C ALA A 172 1.37 5.65 10.30
N SER A 173 2.42 5.00 9.76
CA SER A 173 3.22 5.60 8.67
C SER A 173 2.35 6.01 7.48
N GLY A 174 1.40 5.16 7.08
CA GLY A 174 0.46 5.46 6.00
C GLY A 174 -0.56 6.54 6.37
N ALA A 175 -1.20 6.43 7.54
CA ALA A 175 -2.26 7.34 7.97
C ALA A 175 -1.75 8.77 8.16
N TYR A 176 -0.58 8.94 8.80
CA TYR A 176 0.02 10.26 8.98
C TYR A 176 0.57 10.86 7.69
N LEU A 177 1.01 10.05 6.73
CA LEU A 177 1.37 10.56 5.39
C LEU A 177 0.15 11.05 4.62
N ILE A 178 -1.00 10.35 4.72
CA ILE A 178 -2.27 10.83 4.17
C ILE A 178 -2.67 12.16 4.83
N ASP A 179 -2.61 12.25 6.16
CA ASP A 179 -2.94 13.48 6.88
C ASP A 179 -2.00 14.63 6.49
N ALA A 180 -0.71 14.36 6.30
CA ALA A 180 0.26 15.32 5.80
C ALA A 180 -0.12 15.87 4.42
N LEU A 181 -0.59 15.02 3.50
CA LEU A 181 -1.08 15.45 2.17
C LEU A 181 -2.25 16.45 2.29
N PHE A 182 -3.24 16.14 3.13
CA PHE A 182 -4.48 16.93 3.22
C PHE A 182 -4.36 18.18 4.11
N THR A 183 -3.38 18.22 5.00
CA THR A 183 -3.21 19.35 5.95
C THR A 183 -2.13 20.34 5.53
N SER A 184 -1.35 20.03 4.48
CA SER A 184 -0.26 20.89 3.97
C SER A 184 -0.63 21.59 2.67
N GLU A 185 0.17 22.60 2.29
CA GLU A 185 0.08 23.19 0.94
C GLU A 185 0.71 22.22 -0.08
N ASN A 186 -0.08 21.80 -1.05
CA ASN A 186 0.40 20.93 -2.13
C ASN A 186 1.45 21.68 -2.98
N PRO A 187 2.61 21.07 -3.29
CA PRO A 187 3.68 21.72 -4.03
C PRO A 187 3.31 22.11 -5.47
N LEU A 188 2.36 21.42 -6.10
CA LEU A 188 1.84 21.74 -7.44
C LEU A 188 0.49 22.46 -7.39
N GLY A 189 -0.12 22.59 -6.22
CA GLY A 189 -1.45 23.19 -6.05
C GLY A 189 -2.60 22.30 -6.50
N ASN A 190 -2.36 21.00 -6.69
CA ASN A 190 -3.39 20.02 -7.03
C ASN A 190 -4.38 19.86 -5.86
N ALA A 191 -5.66 19.67 -6.20
CA ALA A 191 -6.69 19.27 -5.25
C ALA A 191 -6.72 17.74 -5.12
N HIS A 192 -7.08 17.22 -3.93
CA HIS A 192 -7.19 15.80 -3.66
C HIS A 192 -8.57 15.44 -3.13
N ASP A 193 -9.09 14.27 -3.49
CA ASP A 193 -10.39 13.79 -3.03
C ASP A 193 -10.23 12.85 -1.82
N ALA A 194 -10.54 13.36 -0.64
CA ALA A 194 -10.49 12.57 0.60
C ALA A 194 -11.49 11.40 0.63
N ASN A 195 -12.47 11.36 -0.29
CA ASN A 195 -13.43 10.25 -0.40
C ASN A 195 -13.00 9.19 -1.43
N GLN A 196 -11.87 9.37 -2.10
CA GLN A 196 -11.32 8.46 -3.07
C GLN A 196 -9.90 8.02 -2.66
N ILE A 197 -9.79 7.38 -1.48
CA ILE A 197 -8.53 6.83 -0.96
C ILE A 197 -8.49 5.33 -1.24
N PHE A 198 -7.51 4.93 -2.02
CA PHE A 198 -7.24 3.55 -2.41
C PHE A 198 -5.97 3.06 -1.72
N VAL A 199 -6.02 1.87 -1.12
CA VAL A 199 -4.91 1.32 -0.32
C VAL A 199 -4.43 0.02 -0.92
N SER A 200 -3.15 -0.08 -1.29
CA SER A 200 -2.56 -1.35 -1.73
C SER A 200 -1.14 -1.54 -1.21
N GLY A 201 -0.60 -2.73 -1.42
CA GLY A 201 0.76 -3.09 -1.08
C GLY A 201 1.00 -4.57 -1.36
N TYR A 202 2.26 -5.00 -1.36
CA TYR A 202 2.63 -6.38 -1.65
C TYR A 202 3.58 -6.94 -0.58
N SER A 203 3.46 -8.21 -0.24
CA SER A 203 4.32 -8.87 0.76
C SER A 203 4.18 -8.22 2.14
N GLN A 204 5.25 -7.73 2.77
CA GLN A 204 5.16 -6.85 3.94
C GLN A 204 4.17 -5.71 3.68
N GLY A 205 4.22 -5.09 2.50
CA GLY A 205 3.27 -4.04 2.11
C GLY A 205 1.82 -4.51 2.04
N GLY A 206 1.58 -5.78 1.75
CA GLY A 206 0.25 -6.39 1.84
C GLY A 206 -0.26 -6.44 3.29
N HIS A 207 0.59 -6.82 4.24
CA HIS A 207 0.29 -6.74 5.67
C HIS A 207 0.02 -5.29 6.10
N ALA A 208 0.91 -4.38 5.73
CA ALA A 208 0.80 -2.95 6.04
C ALA A 208 -0.47 -2.31 5.44
N ALA A 209 -0.84 -2.69 4.21
CA ALA A 209 -2.07 -2.20 3.56
C ALA A 209 -3.33 -2.69 4.28
N MET A 210 -3.35 -3.93 4.77
CA MET A 210 -4.44 -4.47 5.57
C MET A 210 -4.54 -3.76 6.92
N ALA A 211 -3.40 -3.54 7.59
CA ALA A 211 -3.32 -2.79 8.85
C ALA A 211 -3.79 -1.34 8.67
N LEU A 212 -3.34 -0.67 7.59
CA LEU A 212 -3.73 0.71 7.28
C LEU A 212 -5.22 0.84 6.99
N HIS A 213 -5.82 -0.09 6.23
CA HIS A 213 -7.27 -0.04 5.97
C HIS A 213 -8.05 -0.14 7.28
N ARG A 214 -7.70 -1.08 8.17
CA ARG A 214 -8.31 -1.22 9.50
C ARG A 214 -8.15 0.06 10.34
N GLU A 215 -6.98 0.67 10.31
CA GLU A 215 -6.67 1.90 11.03
C GLU A 215 -7.48 3.09 10.52
N LEU A 216 -7.53 3.28 9.19
CA LEU A 216 -8.31 4.37 8.58
C LEU A 216 -9.80 4.24 8.88
N GLN A 217 -10.36 3.05 8.76
CA GLN A 217 -11.78 2.80 9.09
C GLN A 217 -12.08 3.06 10.56
N GLY A 218 -11.18 2.68 11.47
CA GLY A 218 -11.40 2.79 12.91
C GLY A 218 -11.18 4.18 13.48
N ASN A 219 -10.14 4.88 13.03
CA ASN A 219 -9.60 6.05 13.70
C ASN A 219 -9.55 7.33 12.84
N TRP A 220 -9.73 7.23 11.51
CA TRP A 220 -9.59 8.36 10.58
C TRP A 220 -10.84 8.56 9.70
N PRO A 221 -12.02 8.84 10.29
CA PRO A 221 -13.28 8.91 9.55
C PRO A 221 -13.31 10.02 8.47
N GLN A 222 -12.38 10.98 8.51
CA GLN A 222 -12.21 12.01 7.48
C GLN A 222 -11.51 11.48 6.20
N TYR A 223 -10.92 10.29 6.26
CA TYR A 223 -10.21 9.63 5.16
C TYR A 223 -10.79 8.22 4.91
N PRO A 224 -12.05 8.11 4.48
CA PRO A 224 -12.67 6.82 4.22
C PRO A 224 -11.98 6.09 3.08
N VAL A 225 -11.71 4.81 3.25
CA VAL A 225 -11.15 3.96 2.19
C VAL A 225 -12.23 3.70 1.13
N ALA A 226 -11.92 3.97 -0.13
CA ALA A 226 -12.79 3.68 -1.26
C ALA A 226 -12.70 2.20 -1.69
N ALA A 227 -11.49 1.65 -1.70
CA ALA A 227 -11.21 0.23 -1.87
C ALA A 227 -9.78 -0.10 -1.41
N SER A 228 -9.53 -1.36 -1.02
CA SER A 228 -8.18 -1.83 -0.70
C SER A 228 -7.81 -3.12 -1.40
N ALA A 229 -6.53 -3.26 -1.75
CA ALA A 229 -6.01 -4.38 -2.52
C ALA A 229 -4.65 -4.87 -1.98
N PRO A 230 -4.62 -5.44 -0.76
CA PRO A 230 -3.41 -6.07 -0.24
C PRO A 230 -3.05 -7.33 -1.04
N GLY A 231 -1.77 -7.52 -1.38
CA GLY A 231 -1.26 -8.67 -2.12
C GLY A 231 -0.26 -9.48 -1.30
N SER A 232 -0.41 -10.81 -1.28
CA SER A 232 0.51 -11.78 -0.65
C SER A 232 1.08 -11.32 0.70
N GLY A 233 0.22 -10.81 1.58
CA GLY A 233 0.61 -10.35 2.91
C GLY A 233 0.45 -11.44 3.99
N PRO A 234 1.32 -11.46 5.02
CA PRO A 234 1.19 -12.38 6.17
C PRO A 234 0.10 -11.88 7.13
N TYR A 235 -1.18 -11.98 6.72
CA TYR A 235 -2.31 -11.41 7.47
C TYR A 235 -2.63 -12.15 8.77
N SER A 236 -2.42 -13.47 8.78
CA SER A 236 -2.61 -14.37 9.92
C SER A 236 -1.25 -14.96 10.31
N ILE A 237 -0.53 -14.21 11.14
CA ILE A 237 0.81 -14.59 11.59
C ILE A 237 0.72 -15.81 12.50
N THR A 238 -0.21 -15.79 13.47
CA THR A 238 -0.39 -16.86 14.44
C THR A 238 -1.09 -18.09 13.87
N GLY A 239 -2.08 -17.88 12.96
CA GLY A 239 -2.88 -18.97 12.40
C GLY A 239 -2.26 -19.66 11.19
N VAL A 240 -1.50 -18.91 10.37
CA VAL A 240 -0.96 -19.41 9.10
C VAL A 240 0.55 -19.23 9.00
N GLN A 241 1.05 -17.99 9.05
CA GLN A 241 2.41 -17.72 8.60
C GLN A 241 3.47 -18.46 9.42
N PHE A 242 3.44 -18.37 10.76
CA PHE A 242 4.39 -19.10 11.59
C PHE A 242 4.15 -20.62 11.55
N PRO A 243 2.93 -21.16 11.72
CA PRO A 243 2.71 -22.59 11.61
C PRO A 243 3.25 -23.21 10.31
N GLU A 244 2.97 -22.60 9.16
CA GLU A 244 3.41 -23.09 7.86
C GLU A 244 4.94 -22.95 7.69
N THR A 245 5.53 -21.81 8.13
CA THR A 245 7.00 -21.61 8.08
C THR A 245 7.72 -22.71 8.86
N PHE A 246 7.25 -23.07 10.05
CA PHE A 246 7.91 -24.08 10.89
C PHE A 246 7.49 -25.52 10.59
N ALA A 247 6.39 -25.73 9.86
CA ALA A 247 6.04 -27.06 9.33
C ALA A 247 6.97 -27.49 8.19
N ASN A 248 7.57 -26.53 7.49
CA ASN A 248 8.54 -26.78 6.44
C ASN A 248 9.96 -26.89 7.02
N PRO A 249 10.79 -27.86 6.56
CA PRO A 249 12.14 -28.02 7.06
C PRO A 249 13.08 -26.88 6.67
N SER A 250 12.73 -26.11 5.63
CA SER A 250 13.50 -24.98 5.14
C SER A 250 12.58 -23.81 4.81
N TYR A 251 13.12 -22.60 5.00
CA TYR A 251 12.47 -21.36 4.61
C TYR A 251 13.38 -20.57 3.67
N SER A 252 12.84 -20.06 2.57
CA SER A 252 13.62 -19.40 1.51
C SER A 252 14.29 -18.11 1.97
N ASN A 253 13.70 -17.43 2.97
CA ASN A 253 14.17 -16.15 3.47
C ASN A 253 14.34 -16.16 5.00
N PRO A 254 15.37 -16.83 5.55
CA PRO A 254 15.60 -16.87 6.99
C PRO A 254 15.82 -15.49 7.61
N SER A 255 16.24 -14.49 6.83
CA SER A 255 16.33 -13.09 7.26
C SER A 255 15.01 -12.53 7.78
N TYR A 256 13.86 -12.95 7.26
CA TYR A 256 12.57 -12.45 7.70
C TYR A 256 12.25 -12.88 9.14
N LEU A 257 12.61 -14.11 9.53
CA LEU A 257 12.45 -14.57 10.92
C LEU A 257 13.29 -13.74 11.89
N ALA A 258 14.57 -13.50 11.52
CA ALA A 258 15.45 -12.67 12.33
C ALA A 258 14.98 -11.20 12.39
N TYR A 259 14.57 -10.65 11.25
CA TYR A 259 14.09 -9.28 11.17
C TYR A 259 12.86 -9.09 12.05
N THR A 260 11.86 -9.97 11.94
CA THR A 260 10.67 -9.94 12.79
C THR A 260 11.02 -9.96 14.27
N ALA A 261 11.90 -10.88 14.70
CA ALA A 261 12.27 -11.00 16.10
C ALA A 261 13.00 -9.75 16.64
N LEU A 262 13.98 -9.23 15.89
CA LEU A 262 14.72 -8.02 16.28
C LEU A 262 13.84 -6.77 16.26
N ALA A 263 13.03 -6.63 15.22
CA ALA A 263 12.11 -5.51 15.05
C ALA A 263 11.08 -5.46 16.19
N TRP A 264 10.45 -6.59 16.48
CA TRP A 264 9.47 -6.64 17.58
C TRP A 264 10.12 -6.48 18.94
N GLN A 265 11.33 -7.02 19.16
CA GLN A 265 12.07 -6.72 20.39
C GLN A 265 12.32 -5.22 20.56
N SER A 266 12.61 -4.49 19.48
CA SER A 266 12.84 -3.04 19.53
C SER A 266 11.58 -2.23 19.90
N VAL A 267 10.39 -2.79 19.62
CA VAL A 267 9.08 -2.18 19.94
C VAL A 267 8.57 -2.61 21.30
N TYR A 268 8.46 -3.92 21.53
CA TYR A 268 7.86 -4.48 22.77
C TYR A 268 8.83 -4.48 23.94
N GLY A 269 10.13 -4.61 23.70
CA GLY A 269 11.19 -4.50 24.70
C GLY A 269 11.31 -5.64 25.70
N ASN A 270 10.44 -6.66 25.63
CA ASN A 270 10.34 -7.73 26.61
C ASN A 270 10.30 -9.14 26.01
N LEU A 271 10.69 -9.30 24.74
CA LEU A 271 10.61 -10.59 24.05
C LEU A 271 11.78 -11.50 24.42
N PHE A 272 12.98 -10.95 24.49
CA PHE A 272 14.20 -11.66 24.89
C PHE A 272 15.24 -10.67 25.46
N GLU A 273 16.17 -11.18 26.24
CA GLU A 273 17.34 -10.40 26.68
C GLU A 273 18.48 -10.52 25.68
N ASP A 274 18.61 -11.70 25.01
CA ASP A 274 19.66 -11.98 24.03
C ASP A 274 19.09 -12.80 22.86
N PRO A 275 19.43 -12.48 21.60
CA PRO A 275 18.92 -13.20 20.43
C PRO A 275 19.18 -14.71 20.45
N SER A 276 20.18 -15.20 21.22
CA SER A 276 20.47 -16.62 21.37
C SER A 276 19.37 -17.42 22.08
N GLU A 277 18.41 -16.75 22.70
CA GLU A 277 17.19 -17.39 23.23
C GLU A 277 16.30 -17.94 22.08
N TYR A 278 16.34 -17.32 20.90
CA TYR A 278 15.54 -17.71 19.74
C TYR A 278 16.38 -18.29 18.61
N PHE A 279 17.62 -17.83 18.45
CA PHE A 279 18.50 -18.22 17.34
C PHE A 279 19.73 -18.95 17.85
N GLN A 280 20.23 -19.90 17.04
CA GLN A 280 21.43 -20.67 17.39
C GLN A 280 22.72 -19.89 17.09
N GLU A 281 23.75 -20.16 17.89
CA GLU A 281 25.09 -19.68 17.58
C GLU A 281 25.71 -20.47 16.40
N PRO A 282 26.50 -19.83 15.52
CA PRO A 282 27.06 -18.47 15.66
C PRO A 282 26.18 -17.36 15.08
N TYR A 283 24.97 -17.66 14.63
CA TYR A 283 24.10 -16.71 13.93
C TYR A 283 23.55 -15.64 14.86
N ALA A 284 23.11 -16.02 16.06
CA ALA A 284 22.55 -15.09 17.03
C ALA A 284 23.48 -13.89 17.28
N SER A 285 24.77 -14.13 17.49
CA SER A 285 25.79 -13.09 17.72
C SER A 285 26.04 -12.17 16.52
N GLN A 286 25.60 -12.52 15.30
CA GLN A 286 25.85 -11.77 14.08
C GLN A 286 24.64 -10.89 13.68
N LEU A 287 23.46 -11.13 14.25
CA LEU A 287 22.22 -10.49 13.79
C LEU A 287 22.27 -8.97 13.87
N ALA A 288 22.81 -8.41 14.97
CA ALA A 288 22.89 -6.96 15.13
C ALA A 288 23.74 -6.28 14.05
N ASP A 289 24.82 -6.95 13.59
CA ASP A 289 25.70 -6.44 12.54
C ASP A 289 25.07 -6.59 11.14
N LEU A 290 24.19 -7.57 10.96
CA LEU A 290 23.52 -7.83 9.67
C LEU A 290 22.33 -6.88 9.43
N PHE A 291 21.63 -6.46 10.49
CA PHE A 291 20.47 -5.59 10.39
C PHE A 291 20.81 -4.12 10.70
N ASP A 292 21.86 -3.61 10.08
CA ASP A 292 22.41 -2.26 10.27
C ASP A 292 21.72 -1.17 9.42
N GLY A 293 20.75 -1.55 8.58
CA GLY A 293 20.08 -0.67 7.62
C GLY A 293 20.92 -0.31 6.39
N GLN A 294 22.03 -1.03 6.16
CA GLN A 294 22.93 -0.85 5.00
C GLN A 294 23.23 -2.18 4.31
N THR A 295 23.10 -3.31 5.01
CA THR A 295 23.38 -4.64 4.47
C THR A 295 22.20 -5.12 3.61
N PRO A 296 22.42 -5.42 2.30
CA PRO A 296 21.33 -5.89 1.43
C PRO A 296 20.77 -7.25 1.87
N GLY A 297 19.46 -7.44 1.70
CA GLY A 297 18.75 -8.65 2.14
C GLY A 297 19.31 -9.96 1.60
N TRP A 298 19.83 -9.98 0.35
CA TRP A 298 20.50 -11.17 -0.21
C TRP A 298 21.78 -11.55 0.53
N GLN A 299 22.53 -10.59 1.08
CA GLN A 299 23.72 -10.86 1.89
C GLN A 299 23.30 -11.42 3.25
N ILE A 300 22.26 -10.86 3.86
CA ILE A 300 21.71 -11.36 5.13
C ILE A 300 21.24 -12.80 4.94
N ASN A 301 20.43 -13.09 3.91
CA ASN A 301 19.98 -14.45 3.62
C ASN A 301 21.13 -15.45 3.39
N ASN A 302 22.19 -15.04 2.69
CA ASN A 302 23.35 -15.89 2.46
C ASN A 302 24.19 -16.14 3.73
N ALA A 303 24.07 -15.29 4.74
CA ALA A 303 24.75 -15.45 6.03
C ALA A 303 24.00 -16.38 6.98
N LEU A 304 22.71 -16.67 6.73
CA LEU A 304 21.83 -17.45 7.59
C LEU A 304 21.45 -18.79 6.96
N PRO A 305 21.21 -19.84 7.77
CA PRO A 305 20.83 -21.16 7.25
C PRO A 305 19.38 -21.17 6.76
N PHE A 306 19.14 -21.77 5.59
CA PHE A 306 17.78 -22.00 5.07
C PHE A 306 17.02 -23.10 5.82
N LEU A 307 17.74 -24.06 6.45
CA LEU A 307 17.13 -25.07 7.31
C LEU A 307 16.76 -24.45 8.66
N THR A 308 15.48 -24.37 8.96
CA THR A 308 14.99 -23.75 10.20
C THR A 308 15.58 -24.41 11.45
N GLU A 309 15.73 -25.74 11.47
CA GLU A 309 16.35 -26.50 12.57
C GLU A 309 17.81 -26.13 12.85
N ASN A 310 18.53 -25.55 11.90
CA ASN A 310 19.92 -25.10 12.05
C ASN A 310 20.04 -23.61 12.40
N PHE A 311 18.93 -22.89 12.40
CA PHE A 311 18.90 -21.45 12.64
C PHE A 311 18.19 -21.09 13.95
N VAL A 312 16.98 -21.62 14.15
CA VAL A 312 16.18 -21.31 15.35
C VAL A 312 16.40 -22.33 16.46
N GLN A 313 16.21 -21.92 17.71
CA GLN A 313 16.25 -22.82 18.84
C GLN A 313 15.10 -23.82 18.81
N PRO A 314 15.30 -25.06 19.29
CA PRO A 314 14.21 -26.01 19.45
C PRO A 314 13.08 -25.45 20.33
N GLY A 315 11.82 -25.58 19.89
CA GLY A 315 10.67 -25.09 20.63
C GLY A 315 10.32 -23.63 20.44
N VAL A 316 11.01 -22.91 19.54
CA VAL A 316 10.68 -21.49 19.22
C VAL A 316 9.24 -21.31 18.80
N LEU A 317 8.65 -22.22 17.99
CA LEU A 317 7.26 -22.12 17.59
C LEU A 317 6.30 -22.08 18.80
N ASP A 318 6.60 -22.85 19.85
CA ASP A 318 5.80 -22.81 21.07
C ASP A 318 5.86 -21.45 21.76
N LEU A 319 7.03 -20.78 21.75
CA LEU A 319 7.17 -19.42 22.29
C LEU A 319 6.43 -18.37 21.45
N LEU A 320 6.31 -18.59 20.13
CA LEU A 320 5.63 -17.68 19.22
C LEU A 320 4.09 -17.78 19.29
N LEU A 321 3.53 -18.91 19.79
CA LEU A 321 2.11 -19.21 19.72
C LEU A 321 1.43 -19.53 21.08
N ASN A 322 2.17 -19.91 22.13
CA ASN A 322 1.55 -20.28 23.40
C ASN A 322 1.06 -19.04 24.17
N GLU A 323 -0.20 -19.08 24.58
CA GLU A 323 -0.80 -18.02 25.39
C GLU A 323 0.06 -17.68 26.62
N GLY A 324 0.31 -16.39 26.81
CA GLY A 324 1.05 -15.85 27.94
C GLY A 324 2.54 -15.67 27.71
N GLU A 325 3.10 -16.22 26.66
CA GLU A 325 4.46 -15.90 26.24
C GLU A 325 4.49 -14.49 25.60
N PRO A 326 5.48 -13.64 25.94
CA PRO A 326 5.53 -12.27 25.41
C PRO A 326 5.53 -12.23 23.87
N PHE A 327 6.23 -13.16 23.25
CA PHE A 327 6.28 -13.21 21.78
C PHE A 327 4.95 -13.65 21.16
N ALA A 328 4.19 -14.55 21.81
CA ALA A 328 2.86 -14.94 21.35
C ALA A 328 1.87 -13.77 21.43
N VAL A 329 1.99 -12.91 22.45
CA VAL A 329 1.21 -11.66 22.53
C VAL A 329 1.58 -10.75 21.37
N ALA A 330 2.87 -10.49 21.12
CA ALA A 330 3.32 -9.70 20.00
C ALA A 330 2.87 -10.29 18.64
N SER A 331 2.90 -11.61 18.48
CA SER A 331 2.41 -12.28 17.27
C SER A 331 0.93 -11.99 17.02
N ALA A 332 0.09 -12.11 18.05
CA ALA A 332 -1.34 -11.87 17.97
C ALA A 332 -1.69 -10.38 17.73
N ASP A 333 -0.92 -9.45 18.30
CA ASP A 333 -1.09 -8.01 18.10
C ASP A 333 -0.85 -7.61 16.62
N ASN A 334 -0.03 -8.39 15.93
CA ASN A 334 0.31 -8.19 14.52
C ASN A 334 -0.50 -9.03 13.54
N ASP A 335 -1.49 -9.81 14.00
CA ASP A 335 -2.53 -10.37 13.15
C ASP A 335 -3.44 -9.25 12.63
N VAL A 336 -3.61 -9.15 11.31
CA VAL A 336 -4.35 -8.04 10.69
C VAL A 336 -5.62 -8.47 9.96
N TYR A 337 -6.01 -9.74 10.04
CA TYR A 337 -7.16 -10.30 9.31
C TYR A 337 -8.49 -10.27 10.08
N ALA A 338 -8.46 -10.26 11.43
CA ALA A 338 -9.64 -10.51 12.24
C ALA A 338 -10.46 -9.24 12.50
N TRP A 339 -11.06 -8.67 11.44
CA TRP A 339 -11.94 -7.50 11.48
C TRP A 339 -12.92 -7.51 10.29
N ILE A 340 -13.85 -6.54 10.20
CA ILE A 340 -14.87 -6.49 9.16
C ILE A 340 -14.68 -5.20 8.35
N PRO A 341 -14.16 -5.27 7.10
CA PRO A 341 -14.04 -4.09 6.25
C PRO A 341 -15.42 -3.60 5.77
N GLU A 342 -15.60 -2.29 5.76
CA GLU A 342 -16.78 -1.62 5.20
C GLU A 342 -16.62 -1.34 3.70
N ALA A 343 -15.38 -1.09 3.26
CA ALA A 343 -15.04 -0.87 1.86
C ALA A 343 -14.69 -2.17 1.13
N PRO A 344 -14.83 -2.22 -0.22
CA PRO A 344 -14.38 -3.35 -1.02
C PRO A 344 -12.92 -3.70 -0.77
N LEU A 345 -12.63 -5.00 -0.56
CA LEU A 345 -11.29 -5.52 -0.29
C LEU A 345 -10.99 -6.72 -1.18
N ARG A 346 -9.87 -6.67 -1.92
CA ARG A 346 -9.36 -7.78 -2.74
C ARG A 346 -7.97 -8.17 -2.31
N MET A 347 -7.80 -9.40 -1.85
CA MET A 347 -6.49 -9.97 -1.54
C MET A 347 -5.97 -10.75 -2.74
N TYR A 348 -4.88 -10.28 -3.36
CA TYR A 348 -4.25 -11.00 -4.46
C TYR A 348 -3.21 -11.98 -3.91
N TYR A 349 -3.18 -13.22 -4.45
CA TYR A 349 -2.24 -14.25 -4.04
C TYR A 349 -1.89 -15.22 -5.17
N CYS A 350 -0.78 -15.95 -5.01
CA CYS A 350 -0.37 -17.04 -5.90
C CYS A 350 -0.11 -18.33 -5.11
N THR A 351 -0.40 -19.49 -5.71
CA THR A 351 -0.44 -20.76 -4.99
C THR A 351 0.93 -21.44 -4.78
N GLU A 352 1.98 -20.99 -5.46
CA GLU A 352 3.35 -21.47 -5.28
C GLU A 352 4.23 -20.45 -4.53
N ASP A 353 3.58 -19.47 -3.85
CA ASP A 353 4.27 -18.49 -3.00
C ASP A 353 4.94 -19.22 -1.82
N GLU A 354 6.29 -19.21 -1.82
CA GLU A 354 7.13 -19.90 -0.84
C GLU A 354 7.59 -19.01 0.31
N GLN A 355 7.25 -17.70 0.26
CA GLN A 355 7.63 -16.73 1.28
C GLN A 355 6.45 -16.37 2.18
N VAL A 356 5.31 -16.06 1.57
CA VAL A 356 4.07 -15.76 2.26
C VAL A 356 2.99 -16.74 1.80
N PHE A 357 2.63 -17.64 2.67
CA PHE A 357 1.71 -18.72 2.35
C PHE A 357 0.32 -18.19 1.98
N TYR A 358 -0.19 -18.60 0.81
CA TYR A 358 -1.45 -18.09 0.25
C TYR A 358 -2.67 -18.36 1.16
N GLN A 359 -2.56 -19.29 2.08
CA GLN A 359 -3.60 -19.57 3.09
C GLN A 359 -3.88 -18.35 3.97
N ASN A 360 -2.95 -17.39 4.11
CA ASN A 360 -3.19 -16.12 4.76
C ASN A 360 -4.39 -15.37 4.14
N ALA A 361 -4.46 -15.32 2.80
CA ALA A 361 -5.55 -14.67 2.09
C ALA A 361 -6.87 -15.43 2.25
N LEU A 362 -6.83 -16.76 2.22
CA LEU A 362 -8.02 -17.60 2.37
C LEU A 362 -8.60 -17.56 3.79
N GLU A 363 -7.75 -17.50 4.82
CA GLU A 363 -8.19 -17.36 6.21
C GLU A 363 -8.80 -15.99 6.47
N ALA A 364 -8.18 -14.93 5.95
CA ALA A 364 -8.70 -13.57 6.05
C ALA A 364 -10.08 -13.46 5.36
N GLU A 365 -10.21 -13.97 4.13
CA GLU A 365 -11.48 -13.98 3.40
C GLU A 365 -12.56 -14.75 4.17
N ALA A 366 -12.23 -15.93 4.67
CA ALA A 366 -13.18 -16.76 5.41
C ALA A 366 -13.65 -16.05 6.68
N TYR A 367 -12.72 -15.52 7.50
CA TYR A 367 -13.07 -14.80 8.72
C TYR A 367 -13.97 -13.60 8.43
N MET A 368 -13.57 -12.73 7.50
CA MET A 368 -14.30 -11.50 7.19
C MET A 368 -15.71 -11.79 6.67
N ASN A 369 -15.85 -12.75 5.74
CA ASN A 369 -17.15 -13.13 5.17
C ASN A 369 -18.06 -13.82 6.18
N GLU A 370 -17.53 -14.72 7.05
CA GLU A 370 -18.29 -15.36 8.12
C GLU A 370 -18.80 -14.37 9.17
N ASN A 371 -18.10 -13.25 9.36
CA ASN A 371 -18.48 -12.20 10.29
C ASN A 371 -19.26 -11.04 9.64
N GLY A 372 -19.63 -11.15 8.36
CA GLY A 372 -20.60 -10.26 7.72
C GLY A 372 -20.01 -9.16 6.82
N ALA A 373 -18.77 -9.28 6.37
CA ALA A 373 -18.24 -8.42 5.32
C ALA A 373 -19.01 -8.66 4.00
N GLU A 374 -19.31 -7.57 3.26
CA GLU A 374 -20.15 -7.67 2.07
C GLU A 374 -19.34 -7.80 0.76
N GLN A 375 -18.10 -7.31 0.72
CA GLN A 375 -17.31 -7.18 -0.49
C GLN A 375 -15.84 -7.54 -0.25
N VAL A 376 -15.58 -8.80 0.16
CA VAL A 376 -14.22 -9.32 0.38
C VAL A 376 -13.99 -10.51 -0.55
N GLU A 377 -12.90 -10.45 -1.30
CA GLU A 377 -12.52 -11.48 -2.27
C GLU A 377 -11.03 -11.81 -2.16
N ALA A 378 -10.68 -13.11 -2.14
CA ALA A 378 -9.31 -13.59 -2.32
C ALA A 378 -9.12 -14.03 -3.78
N ILE A 379 -8.24 -13.35 -4.51
CA ILE A 379 -8.04 -13.50 -5.95
C ILE A 379 -6.78 -14.33 -6.22
N ASN A 380 -6.97 -15.54 -6.73
CA ASN A 380 -5.88 -16.40 -7.16
C ASN A 380 -5.36 -15.98 -8.54
N LEU A 381 -4.11 -15.55 -8.62
CA LEU A 381 -3.45 -15.16 -9.86
C LEU A 381 -2.75 -16.32 -10.59
N GLY A 382 -2.68 -17.50 -9.96
CA GLY A 382 -2.09 -18.71 -10.56
C GLY A 382 -0.98 -19.33 -9.72
N ALA A 383 -0.24 -20.25 -10.34
CA ALA A 383 0.87 -20.96 -9.72
C ALA A 383 2.18 -20.22 -10.02
N TYR A 384 2.42 -19.14 -9.29
CA TYR A 384 3.65 -18.34 -9.36
C TYR A 384 4.28 -18.31 -7.97
N ASP A 385 5.61 -18.19 -7.94
CA ASP A 385 6.35 -17.89 -6.72
C ASP A 385 6.11 -16.45 -6.24
N HIS A 386 6.61 -16.10 -5.08
CA HIS A 386 6.40 -14.80 -4.46
C HIS A 386 6.83 -13.64 -5.36
N SER A 387 7.99 -13.75 -6.00
CA SER A 387 8.57 -12.68 -6.83
C SER A 387 7.83 -12.51 -8.16
N ASP A 388 7.48 -13.61 -8.82
CA ASP A 388 6.75 -13.60 -10.09
C ASP A 388 5.27 -13.18 -9.92
N CYS A 389 4.70 -13.38 -8.72
CA CYS A 389 3.35 -12.95 -8.35
C CYS A 389 3.24 -11.43 -8.20
N ALA A 390 4.30 -10.75 -7.73
CA ALA A 390 4.28 -9.34 -7.33
C ALA A 390 3.77 -8.41 -8.42
N GLY A 391 4.32 -8.50 -9.63
CA GLY A 391 3.92 -7.64 -10.74
C GLY A 391 2.44 -7.78 -11.08
N GLN A 392 1.90 -9.01 -11.09
CA GLN A 392 0.51 -9.28 -11.40
C GLN A 392 -0.44 -8.75 -10.31
N ALA A 393 -0.06 -8.89 -9.03
CA ALA A 393 -0.83 -8.42 -7.90
C ALA A 393 -0.88 -6.88 -7.86
N ILE A 394 0.28 -6.21 -7.96
CA ILE A 394 0.41 -4.75 -7.90
C ILE A 394 -0.36 -4.07 -9.04
N PHE A 395 -0.16 -4.53 -10.28
CA PHE A 395 -0.87 -3.94 -11.42
C PHE A 395 -2.33 -4.37 -11.48
N GLY A 396 -2.68 -5.58 -11.05
CA GLY A 396 -4.05 -6.02 -10.88
C GLY A 396 -4.82 -5.09 -9.93
N ALA A 397 -4.23 -4.74 -8.79
CA ALA A 397 -4.76 -3.79 -7.83
C ALA A 397 -4.93 -2.39 -8.44
N THR A 398 -3.87 -1.87 -9.08
CA THR A 398 -3.88 -0.54 -9.71
C THR A 398 -4.95 -0.40 -10.78
N LEU A 399 -5.08 -1.41 -11.66
CA LEU A 399 -6.12 -1.41 -12.71
C LEU A 399 -7.53 -1.55 -12.12
N TRP A 400 -7.68 -2.31 -11.05
CA TRP A 400 -8.96 -2.42 -10.35
C TRP A 400 -9.37 -1.10 -9.71
N PHE A 401 -8.44 -0.35 -9.13
CA PHE A 401 -8.69 0.99 -8.60
C PHE A 401 -9.01 1.98 -9.72
N ASN A 402 -8.25 1.97 -10.81
CA ASN A 402 -8.50 2.85 -11.96
C ASN A 402 -9.90 2.66 -12.58
N ALA A 403 -10.45 1.46 -12.49
CA ALA A 403 -11.81 1.19 -12.96
C ALA A 403 -12.90 1.73 -12.01
N GLN A 404 -12.57 2.11 -10.78
CA GLN A 404 -13.50 2.64 -9.77
C GLN A 404 -13.29 4.13 -9.51
N ALA A 405 -12.08 4.62 -9.70
CA ALA A 405 -11.72 6.01 -9.46
C ALA A 405 -12.36 6.96 -10.49
N THR A 406 -12.69 8.15 -10.02
CA THR A 406 -12.99 9.29 -10.89
C THR A 406 -11.70 10.08 -11.03
N VAL A 407 -10.99 9.84 -12.13
CA VAL A 407 -9.77 10.57 -12.44
C VAL A 407 -10.05 11.87 -13.20
N CYS A 408 -9.20 12.86 -12.99
CA CYS A 408 -9.31 14.14 -13.67
C CYS A 408 -8.88 14.02 -15.15
N GLU A 409 -9.58 14.73 -16.02
CA GLU A 409 -9.19 14.80 -17.43
C GLU A 409 -7.90 15.62 -17.59
N PRO A 410 -7.04 15.26 -18.55
CA PRO A 410 -5.88 16.07 -18.89
C PRO A 410 -6.29 17.49 -19.28
N ASN A 411 -5.51 18.50 -18.88
CA ASN A 411 -5.69 19.86 -19.34
C ASN A 411 -5.55 19.89 -20.87
N SER A 412 -6.66 19.99 -21.57
CA SER A 412 -6.63 20.22 -23.02
C SER A 412 -6.00 21.58 -23.26
N ILE A 413 -4.79 21.63 -23.80
CA ILE A 413 -4.35 22.80 -24.55
C ILE A 413 -5.40 22.98 -25.62
N ASP A 414 -6.09 24.13 -25.62
CA ASP A 414 -7.15 24.48 -26.55
C ASP A 414 -6.72 24.21 -28.02
N ASP A 415 -6.88 23.01 -28.46
CA ASP A 415 -7.02 22.68 -29.88
C ASP A 415 -8.53 22.68 -30.17
N GLN A 416 -9.06 23.87 -30.46
CA GLN A 416 -10.40 24.02 -30.99
C GLN A 416 -10.48 23.33 -32.37
N SER A 417 -10.48 21.98 -32.36
CA SER A 417 -10.96 21.25 -33.52
C SER A 417 -11.35 19.82 -33.16
N ALA A 418 -12.62 19.56 -33.34
CA ALA A 418 -13.29 18.27 -33.39
C ALA A 418 -13.84 17.72 -32.06
N THR A 419 -15.13 18.00 -31.88
CA THR A 419 -16.07 17.12 -31.16
C THR A 419 -16.14 15.76 -31.88
N ASP A 420 -15.12 14.95 -31.77
CA ASP A 420 -15.21 13.53 -32.14
C ASP A 420 -15.73 12.78 -30.88
N GLN A 421 -17.02 12.49 -30.88
CA GLN A 421 -17.59 11.54 -29.93
C GLN A 421 -16.81 10.24 -30.05
N VAL A 422 -16.09 9.85 -28.96
CA VAL A 422 -15.42 8.56 -28.89
C VAL A 422 -16.48 7.48 -29.09
N PHE A 423 -16.37 6.73 -30.17
CA PHE A 423 -17.31 5.67 -30.48
C PHE A 423 -16.95 4.42 -29.71
N ASN A 424 -17.76 4.05 -28.73
CA ASN A 424 -17.55 2.83 -27.99
C ASN A 424 -18.02 1.61 -28.78
N PRO A 425 -17.19 0.55 -28.90
CA PRO A 425 -17.59 -0.69 -29.57
C PRO A 425 -18.82 -1.33 -28.92
N PHE A 426 -19.81 -1.76 -29.73
CA PHE A 426 -20.98 -2.47 -29.25
C PHE A 426 -21.48 -3.56 -30.22
N PRO A 427 -22.10 -4.67 -29.77
CA PRO A 427 -22.16 -5.09 -28.38
C PRO A 427 -20.76 -5.39 -27.85
N ASN A 428 -20.52 -5.11 -26.58
CA ASN A 428 -19.28 -5.45 -25.90
C ASN A 428 -19.65 -5.89 -24.47
N PRO A 429 -19.58 -7.18 -24.14
CA PRO A 429 -19.03 -8.30 -24.92
C PRO A 429 -19.75 -8.62 -26.21
N ALA A 430 -19.00 -9.08 -27.23
CA ALA A 430 -19.48 -9.46 -28.55
C ALA A 430 -19.53 -10.98 -28.74
N THR A 431 -20.53 -11.48 -29.50
CA THR A 431 -20.62 -12.89 -29.90
C THR A 431 -20.26 -13.10 -31.37
N ASP A 432 -21.06 -12.57 -32.27
CA ASP A 432 -20.93 -12.81 -33.72
C ASP A 432 -20.31 -11.64 -34.48
N TRP A 433 -20.51 -10.44 -33.97
CA TRP A 433 -19.97 -9.21 -34.55
C TRP A 433 -19.88 -8.09 -33.49
N VAL A 434 -19.07 -7.10 -33.77
CA VAL A 434 -18.95 -5.85 -33.02
C VAL A 434 -18.89 -4.66 -33.96
N GLN A 435 -19.63 -3.60 -33.66
CA GLN A 435 -19.51 -2.31 -34.35
C GLN A 435 -18.42 -1.49 -33.69
N VAL A 436 -17.45 -1.01 -34.47
CA VAL A 436 -16.22 -0.37 -33.95
C VAL A 436 -16.10 1.09 -34.39
N GLN A 437 -16.97 1.54 -35.28
CA GLN A 437 -17.07 2.95 -35.72
C GLN A 437 -18.48 3.22 -36.25
N PRO A 438 -18.91 4.50 -36.35
CA PRO A 438 -20.19 4.87 -36.96
C PRO A 438 -20.36 4.29 -38.37
N GLU A 439 -21.60 3.99 -38.79
CA GLU A 439 -21.89 3.33 -40.06
C GLU A 439 -21.36 4.10 -41.30
N HIS A 440 -21.26 5.43 -41.20
CA HIS A 440 -20.74 6.29 -42.26
C HIS A 440 -19.21 6.51 -42.19
N ALA A 441 -18.54 6.05 -41.16
CA ALA A 441 -17.09 6.16 -41.02
C ALA A 441 -16.40 5.03 -41.81
N GLN A 442 -15.30 5.37 -42.48
CA GLN A 442 -14.48 4.44 -43.26
C GLN A 442 -12.99 4.59 -42.91
N SER A 443 -12.70 4.53 -41.61
CA SER A 443 -11.31 4.56 -41.12
C SER A 443 -10.69 3.17 -41.17
N ASN A 444 -9.41 3.11 -41.52
CA ASN A 444 -8.65 1.87 -41.44
C ASN A 444 -8.52 1.44 -39.98
N TRP A 445 -8.79 0.17 -39.71
CA TRP A 445 -8.56 -0.42 -38.41
C TRP A 445 -7.79 -1.75 -38.50
N THR A 446 -7.12 -2.12 -37.40
CA THR A 446 -6.52 -3.43 -37.20
C THR A 446 -7.01 -4.02 -35.89
N LEU A 447 -7.33 -5.33 -35.84
CA LEU A 447 -7.72 -6.05 -34.65
C LEU A 447 -6.56 -6.93 -34.17
N HIS A 448 -6.22 -6.84 -32.91
CA HIS A 448 -5.13 -7.58 -32.29
C HIS A 448 -5.65 -8.41 -31.11
N ASP A 449 -5.05 -9.57 -30.85
CA ASP A 449 -5.28 -10.33 -29.61
C ASP A 449 -4.54 -9.67 -28.43
N ALA A 450 -4.73 -10.18 -27.22
CA ALA A 450 -4.12 -9.67 -26.00
C ALA A 450 -2.57 -9.73 -26.01
N ARG A 451 -1.95 -10.53 -26.90
CA ARG A 451 -0.49 -10.63 -27.08
C ARG A 451 0.04 -9.66 -28.14
N GLY A 452 -0.85 -8.85 -28.73
CA GLY A 452 -0.50 -7.91 -29.81
C GLY A 452 -0.43 -8.52 -31.21
N LEU A 453 -0.80 -9.80 -31.38
CA LEU A 453 -0.83 -10.43 -32.70
C LEU A 453 -2.02 -9.92 -33.52
N GLN A 454 -1.76 -9.38 -34.71
CA GLN A 454 -2.82 -8.91 -35.60
C GLN A 454 -3.65 -10.09 -36.11
N MET A 455 -4.95 -10.03 -35.82
CA MET A 455 -5.95 -11.06 -36.19
C MET A 455 -6.72 -10.69 -37.47
N GLN A 456 -7.11 -9.42 -37.61
CA GLN A 456 -7.90 -8.92 -38.71
C GLN A 456 -7.52 -7.45 -39.03
N SER A 457 -7.90 -6.98 -40.20
CA SER A 457 -7.84 -5.55 -40.57
C SER A 457 -8.92 -5.22 -41.61
N GLY A 458 -9.34 -3.96 -41.65
CA GLY A 458 -10.36 -3.52 -42.57
C GLY A 458 -10.70 -2.04 -42.47
N ILE A 459 -11.77 -1.66 -43.18
CA ILE A 459 -12.36 -0.31 -43.15
C ILE A 459 -13.85 -0.35 -42.78
N ALA A 460 -14.43 -1.54 -42.64
CA ALA A 460 -15.85 -1.68 -42.34
C ALA A 460 -16.16 -1.21 -40.92
N HIS A 461 -17.34 -0.66 -40.70
CA HIS A 461 -17.78 -0.22 -39.36
C HIS A 461 -18.07 -1.39 -38.40
N ARG A 462 -18.12 -2.64 -38.91
CA ARG A 462 -18.34 -3.86 -38.13
C ARG A 462 -17.24 -4.89 -38.36
N ILE A 463 -16.87 -5.59 -37.33
CA ILE A 463 -15.94 -6.72 -37.32
C ILE A 463 -16.72 -7.98 -37.05
N ALA A 464 -16.56 -9.02 -37.88
CA ALA A 464 -17.09 -10.34 -37.61
C ALA A 464 -16.21 -11.04 -36.57
N THR A 465 -16.83 -11.47 -35.49
CA THR A 465 -16.12 -12.08 -34.33
C THR A 465 -16.34 -13.59 -34.24
N SER A 466 -17.20 -14.17 -35.08
CA SER A 466 -17.58 -15.59 -35.06
C SER A 466 -16.42 -16.59 -35.21
N SER A 467 -15.30 -16.15 -35.80
CA SER A 467 -14.08 -16.96 -35.96
C SER A 467 -13.04 -16.78 -34.87
N LEU A 468 -13.24 -15.81 -33.95
CA LEU A 468 -12.31 -15.50 -32.88
C LEU A 468 -12.62 -16.36 -31.65
N SER A 469 -11.62 -16.72 -30.89
CA SER A 469 -11.79 -17.38 -29.59
C SER A 469 -12.36 -16.42 -28.55
N PRO A 470 -13.08 -16.88 -27.50
CA PRO A 470 -13.42 -16.02 -26.38
C PRO A 470 -12.17 -15.41 -25.75
N GLY A 471 -12.23 -14.13 -25.39
CA GLY A 471 -11.08 -13.41 -24.83
C GLY A 471 -11.12 -11.90 -25.12
N LEU A 472 -10.07 -11.22 -24.68
CA LEU A 472 -9.86 -9.78 -24.89
C LEU A 472 -9.11 -9.53 -26.20
N TYR A 473 -9.60 -8.58 -26.97
CA TYR A 473 -9.03 -8.09 -28.24
C TYR A 473 -9.00 -6.57 -28.23
N PHE A 474 -8.20 -5.99 -29.14
CA PHE A 474 -8.09 -4.55 -29.32
C PHE A 474 -8.25 -4.16 -30.79
N VAL A 475 -9.13 -3.21 -31.05
CA VAL A 475 -9.19 -2.57 -32.39
C VAL A 475 -8.42 -1.26 -32.33
N ASN A 476 -7.46 -1.09 -33.25
CA ASN A 476 -6.65 0.10 -33.37
C ASN A 476 -7.09 0.87 -34.65
N PHE A 477 -7.15 2.19 -34.52
CA PHE A 477 -7.36 3.14 -35.62
C PHE A 477 -6.12 4.01 -35.79
N PRO A 478 -5.11 3.61 -36.55
CA PRO A 478 -3.80 4.27 -36.59
C PRO A 478 -3.87 5.76 -37.02
N ALA A 479 -4.83 6.12 -37.84
CA ALA A 479 -4.99 7.51 -38.31
C ALA A 479 -5.55 8.45 -37.22
N GLN A 480 -6.21 7.91 -36.21
CA GLN A 480 -6.80 8.65 -35.08
C GLN A 480 -6.01 8.46 -33.78
N GLY A 481 -4.97 7.62 -33.75
CA GLY A 481 -4.28 7.24 -32.53
C GLY A 481 -5.16 6.48 -31.52
N LEU A 482 -6.33 5.98 -31.96
CA LEU A 482 -7.35 5.41 -31.08
C LEU A 482 -7.22 3.89 -31.00
N ARG A 483 -7.33 3.34 -29.81
CA ARG A 483 -7.34 1.91 -29.50
C ARG A 483 -8.49 1.59 -28.55
N LEU A 484 -9.36 0.65 -28.92
CA LEU A 484 -10.57 0.32 -28.19
C LEU A 484 -10.58 -1.17 -27.81
N PRO A 485 -10.88 -1.53 -26.54
CA PRO A 485 -10.97 -2.92 -26.11
C PRO A 485 -12.28 -3.57 -26.58
N ILE A 486 -12.21 -4.85 -26.94
CA ILE A 486 -13.36 -5.67 -27.33
C ILE A 486 -13.26 -7.00 -26.57
N VAL A 487 -14.31 -7.37 -25.86
CA VAL A 487 -14.43 -8.67 -25.20
C VAL A 487 -15.26 -9.60 -26.09
N ILE A 488 -14.73 -10.74 -26.45
CA ILE A 488 -15.47 -11.81 -27.14
C ILE A 488 -15.94 -12.82 -26.10
N ALA A 489 -17.26 -12.97 -25.99
CA ALA A 489 -17.90 -13.95 -25.08
C ALA A 489 -18.75 -14.93 -25.90
N ARG A 490 -18.75 -16.22 -25.48
CA ARG A 490 -19.59 -17.28 -26.06
C ARG A 490 -20.08 -18.23 -24.98
#